data_10bf84bf5b52e339e2047a1d5e6acdf1
#
_entry.id   10bf84bf5b52e339e2047a1d5e6acdf1
#
_cell.length_a   1.000
_cell.length_b   1.000
_cell.length_c   1.000
_cell.angle_alpha   90.00
_cell.angle_beta   90.00
_cell.angle_gamma   90.00
#
_symmetry.space_group_name_H-M   'P 1'
#
loop_
_entity.id
_entity.type
_entity.pdbx_description
1 polymer ?
#
loop_
_entity_poly.entity_id
_entity_poly.type
_entity_poly.pdbx_seq_one_letter_code
_entity_poly.pdbx_strand_id
1 'polypeptide(L)'
;LHLNFNEMSLAQEIEKRRTFGIISHPDAGKTTLTEKLLLFGGAIQKAGAVKSSKIDMHARSDWMEIEKQRGISVATSVMAFEYEGTKINLLDTPGHQDFAEDTYRTLTAVDSVIMVVDCVKGVEIQTEKLMEVCRMRSTPVISFINKLDREGKDPYDLLDEIEGKLNIEVHPLSWPIGMGKSFQGVYSLYDKSLRLFKGGQQLHEEATKFSDINSPELEKIIGERYAQQLREDVEMLTELYGPLNVDDYLSGKVAPVFFGSAVNNFGVKELLDTFLKISPNPKPRKLDDELVEPTDKEFSGFVFKIHANMDPKHRNRIAFLRICSGKFERGSNYYHTRQDKKFRISQATAFMAQDKETIDEAYPGDIIGLYDTGNFKIGDTLTNGRKGVYRGIPAFSPEIFREVINKDAMKTKQLEKGLNQLMDEGVAQLFNFELGSRKAVGVVGQLQFEVIQYRLKHEYGASVEFAPMQLYKACWISSKDPKKLNEFINSKQRHIARDKDGKLVFMAESKAWLQMVQDNFPDIQFHFTSEF
;
A
#
# COMPACT_ATOMS: atom_id res chain seq x y z
N LEU A 1 -24.90 29.17 31.95
CA LEU A 1 -24.34 27.82 31.98
C LEU A 1 -24.28 27.33 30.53
N HIS A 2 -23.21 27.68 29.80
CA HIS A 2 -22.87 27.07 28.53
C HIS A 2 -22.25 25.72 28.85
N LEU A 3 -22.96 24.64 28.53
CA LEU A 3 -22.40 23.30 28.46
C LEU A 3 -21.41 23.29 27.29
N ASN A 4 -20.11 23.31 27.60
CA ASN A 4 -19.06 22.96 26.67
C ASN A 4 -19.30 21.51 26.24
N PHE A 5 -19.72 21.31 24.99
CA PHE A 5 -19.58 20.02 24.35
C PHE A 5 -18.10 19.72 24.36
N ASN A 6 -17.71 18.66 25.05
CA ASN A 6 -16.34 18.17 25.14
C ASN A 6 -15.75 17.97 23.73
N GLU A 7 -14.86 18.86 23.33
CA GLU A 7 -13.90 18.51 22.28
C GLU A 7 -13.13 17.29 22.79
N MET A 8 -13.20 16.19 22.05
CA MET A 8 -12.41 15.00 22.37
C MET A 8 -10.93 15.39 22.41
N SER A 9 -10.19 14.88 23.38
CA SER A 9 -8.76 15.14 23.48
C SER A 9 -8.03 14.52 22.26
N LEU A 10 -6.89 15.11 21.86
CA LEU A 10 -6.06 14.57 20.76
C LEU A 10 -5.77 13.07 20.96
N ALA A 11 -5.53 12.63 22.20
CA ALA A 11 -5.29 11.22 22.52
C ALA A 11 -6.51 10.33 22.19
N GLN A 12 -7.73 10.77 22.55
CA GLN A 12 -8.96 10.04 22.23
C GLN A 12 -9.21 9.95 20.72
N GLU A 13 -8.86 11.00 19.97
CA GLU A 13 -8.95 10.98 18.51
C GLU A 13 -7.96 10.00 17.90
N ILE A 14 -6.73 9.90 18.43
CA ILE A 14 -5.71 8.96 17.99
C ILE A 14 -6.15 7.51 18.25
N GLU A 15 -6.69 7.22 19.43
CA GLU A 15 -7.17 5.89 19.82
C GLU A 15 -8.25 5.34 18.88
N LYS A 16 -9.07 6.22 18.29
CA LYS A 16 -10.14 5.87 17.36
C LYS A 16 -9.65 5.61 15.93
N ARG A 17 -8.35 5.67 15.63
CA ARG A 17 -7.85 5.57 14.27
C ARG A 17 -7.00 4.34 14.05
N ARG A 18 -7.25 3.68 12.92
CA ARG A 18 -6.43 2.57 12.41
C ARG A 18 -6.09 2.82 10.95
N THR A 19 -4.84 2.62 10.59
CA THR A 19 -4.37 2.82 9.21
C THR A 19 -3.59 1.61 8.77
N PHE A 20 -4.11 0.90 7.79
CA PHE A 20 -3.46 -0.31 7.31
C PHE A 20 -3.47 -0.43 5.79
N GLY A 21 -2.48 -1.17 5.28
CA GLY A 21 -2.40 -1.55 3.88
C GLY A 21 -2.82 -2.99 3.66
N ILE A 22 -3.38 -3.28 2.49
CA ILE A 22 -3.60 -4.66 2.05
C ILE A 22 -2.58 -4.98 0.97
N ILE A 23 -1.82 -6.05 1.17
CA ILE A 23 -0.81 -6.55 0.24
C ILE A 23 -1.09 -8.00 -0.15
N SER A 24 -0.70 -8.36 -1.35
CA SER A 24 -0.81 -9.75 -1.83
C SER A 24 -0.02 -9.97 -3.11
N HIS A 25 0.18 -11.23 -3.47
CA HIS A 25 0.44 -11.60 -4.85
C HIS A 25 -0.81 -11.32 -5.75
N PRO A 26 -0.65 -11.06 -7.06
CA PRO A 26 -1.78 -10.96 -7.98
C PRO A 26 -2.75 -12.14 -7.86
N ASP A 27 -4.04 -11.88 -8.00
CA ASP A 27 -5.12 -12.88 -7.94
C ASP A 27 -5.34 -13.58 -6.59
N ALA A 28 -4.63 -13.24 -5.53
CA ALA A 28 -4.88 -13.82 -4.19
C ALA A 28 -6.25 -13.42 -3.59
N GLY A 29 -6.93 -12.44 -4.20
CA GLY A 29 -8.26 -11.97 -3.78
C GLY A 29 -8.24 -10.70 -2.93
N LYS A 30 -7.17 -9.91 -3.05
CA LYS A 30 -6.98 -8.63 -2.34
C LYS A 30 -8.17 -7.67 -2.56
N THR A 31 -8.48 -7.34 -3.80
CA THR A 31 -9.57 -6.44 -4.17
C THR A 31 -10.92 -6.93 -3.65
N THR A 32 -11.16 -8.25 -3.69
CA THR A 32 -12.38 -8.85 -3.11
C THR A 32 -12.42 -8.66 -1.60
N LEU A 33 -11.30 -8.87 -0.89
CA LEU A 33 -11.23 -8.63 0.55
C LEU A 33 -11.48 -7.16 0.88
N THR A 34 -10.84 -6.24 0.16
CA THR A 34 -11.04 -4.80 0.29
C THR A 34 -12.52 -4.42 0.18
N GLU A 35 -13.22 -4.90 -0.84
CA GLU A 35 -14.65 -4.63 -1.02
C GLU A 35 -15.50 -5.19 0.12
N LYS A 36 -15.13 -6.36 0.66
CA LYS A 36 -15.86 -6.94 1.78
C LYS A 36 -15.61 -6.19 3.09
N LEU A 37 -14.42 -5.71 3.34
CA LEU A 37 -14.14 -4.85 4.50
C LEU A 37 -14.95 -3.55 4.44
N LEU A 38 -15.03 -2.91 3.26
CA LEU A 38 -15.87 -1.73 3.04
C LEU A 38 -17.36 -2.02 3.24
N LEU A 39 -17.80 -3.21 2.83
CA LEU A 39 -19.18 -3.64 3.00
C LEU A 39 -19.53 -3.83 4.47
N PHE A 40 -18.71 -4.54 5.24
CA PHE A 40 -18.92 -4.72 6.68
C PHE A 40 -18.83 -3.39 7.43
N GLY A 41 -18.00 -2.47 6.99
CA GLY A 41 -17.94 -1.10 7.50
C GLY A 41 -19.13 -0.21 7.14
N GLY A 42 -20.13 -0.73 6.40
CA GLY A 42 -21.29 0.05 5.98
C GLY A 42 -21.01 1.12 4.93
N ALA A 43 -19.75 1.23 4.47
CA ALA A 43 -19.32 2.20 3.45
C ALA A 43 -19.87 1.89 2.05
N ILE A 44 -20.31 0.64 1.83
CA ILE A 44 -20.97 0.18 0.60
C ILE A 44 -22.25 -0.57 0.94
N GLN A 45 -23.37 -0.14 0.39
CA GLN A 45 -24.67 -0.77 0.67
C GLN A 45 -24.92 -2.08 -0.10
N LYS A 46 -24.11 -2.46 -1.09
CA LYS A 46 -24.33 -3.64 -1.95
C LYS A 46 -23.00 -4.24 -2.44
N ALA A 47 -22.50 -5.26 -1.79
CA ALA A 47 -21.56 -6.20 -2.40
C ALA A 47 -22.27 -7.35 -3.15
N GLY A 48 -23.59 -7.45 -3.06
CA GLY A 48 -24.40 -8.52 -3.66
C GLY A 48 -24.49 -8.53 -5.18
N ALA A 49 -23.90 -7.55 -5.85
CA ALA A 49 -24.05 -7.39 -7.30
C ALA A 49 -22.95 -8.05 -8.14
N VAL A 50 -21.90 -8.60 -7.55
CA VAL A 50 -20.76 -9.18 -8.30
C VAL A 50 -21.09 -10.50 -9.00
N LYS A 51 -22.21 -11.15 -8.69
CA LYS A 51 -22.62 -12.44 -9.32
C LYS A 51 -23.72 -12.38 -10.35
N SER A 52 -24.37 -11.26 -10.59
CA SER A 52 -25.48 -11.20 -11.55
C SER A 52 -25.28 -10.11 -12.60
N SER A 53 -24.69 -10.49 -13.65
CA SER A 53 -24.76 -10.05 -15.04
C SER A 53 -23.39 -9.74 -15.65
N LYS A 54 -23.22 -10.18 -16.87
CA LYS A 54 -22.08 -9.96 -17.76
C LYS A 54 -21.95 -8.51 -18.24
N ILE A 55 -22.31 -7.51 -17.44
CA ILE A 55 -22.28 -6.11 -17.83
C ILE A 55 -21.76 -5.28 -16.64
N ASP A 56 -20.57 -4.71 -16.80
CA ASP A 56 -20.02 -3.49 -16.17
C ASP A 56 -20.03 -3.40 -14.62
N MET A 57 -19.44 -4.37 -13.91
CA MET A 57 -19.12 -4.14 -12.50
C MET A 57 -17.65 -4.44 -12.23
N HIS A 58 -16.84 -3.43 -12.49
CA HIS A 58 -15.46 -3.39 -12.06
C HIS A 58 -15.37 -3.10 -10.55
N ALA A 59 -14.30 -3.56 -9.91
CA ALA A 59 -14.05 -3.31 -8.51
C ALA A 59 -14.06 -1.80 -8.21
N ARG A 60 -14.61 -1.41 -7.07
CA ARG A 60 -14.67 0.00 -6.67
C ARG A 60 -13.31 0.60 -6.35
N SER A 61 -12.33 -0.23 -6.04
CA SER A 61 -10.93 0.16 -5.89
C SER A 61 -10.25 0.50 -7.22
N ASP A 62 -10.71 -0.10 -8.35
CA ASP A 62 -10.15 0.10 -9.68
C ASP A 62 -10.91 1.23 -10.38
N TRP A 63 -10.40 2.44 -10.31
CA TRP A 63 -11.08 3.63 -10.83
C TRP A 63 -10.56 4.07 -12.22
N MET A 64 -9.32 3.68 -12.59
CA MET A 64 -8.78 3.95 -13.91
C MET A 64 -9.37 3.01 -14.97
N GLU A 65 -9.66 3.54 -16.16
CA GLU A 65 -10.20 2.76 -17.26
C GLU A 65 -9.27 1.62 -17.69
N ILE A 66 -7.94 1.83 -17.59
CA ILE A 66 -6.95 0.79 -17.90
C ILE A 66 -6.94 -0.34 -16.86
N GLU A 67 -7.20 -0.03 -15.59
CA GLU A 67 -7.37 -1.04 -14.54
C GLU A 67 -8.56 -1.95 -14.83
N LYS A 68 -9.68 -1.34 -15.20
CA LYS A 68 -10.90 -2.05 -15.59
C LYS A 68 -10.71 -2.92 -16.81
N GLN A 69 -10.06 -2.41 -17.86
CA GLN A 69 -9.79 -3.16 -19.08
C GLN A 69 -8.84 -4.34 -18.86
N ARG A 70 -7.86 -4.21 -17.98
CA ARG A 70 -6.85 -5.23 -17.70
C ARG A 70 -7.20 -6.14 -16.53
N GLY A 71 -8.15 -5.75 -15.67
CA GLY A 71 -8.52 -6.47 -14.46
C GLY A 71 -7.42 -6.51 -13.39
N ILE A 72 -6.54 -5.51 -13.38
CA ILE A 72 -5.44 -5.37 -12.42
C ILE A 72 -5.40 -3.97 -11.84
N SER A 73 -5.15 -3.85 -10.55
CA SER A 73 -4.90 -2.56 -9.90
C SER A 73 -3.51 -2.05 -10.26
N VAL A 74 -3.43 -0.82 -10.74
CA VAL A 74 -2.21 -0.14 -11.20
C VAL A 74 -1.68 0.82 -10.14
N ALA A 75 -2.57 1.40 -9.36
CA ALA A 75 -2.24 2.38 -8.32
C ALA A 75 -2.94 2.04 -7.00
N THR A 76 -2.32 2.44 -5.88
CA THR A 76 -2.94 2.33 -4.55
C THR A 76 -4.21 3.17 -4.48
N SER A 77 -5.30 2.59 -4.01
CA SER A 77 -6.52 3.29 -3.64
C SER A 77 -6.53 3.59 -2.15
N VAL A 78 -6.87 4.82 -1.79
CA VAL A 78 -7.03 5.26 -0.40
C VAL A 78 -8.51 5.36 -0.10
N MET A 79 -8.96 4.66 0.93
CA MET A 79 -10.36 4.61 1.34
C MET A 79 -10.46 4.74 2.85
N ALA A 80 -11.51 5.41 3.33
CA ALA A 80 -11.80 5.48 4.76
C ALA A 80 -13.23 5.03 5.02
N PHE A 81 -13.47 4.46 6.19
CA PHE A 81 -14.79 4.09 6.68
C PHE A 81 -14.78 4.04 8.20
N GLU A 82 -15.97 4.05 8.80
CA GLU A 82 -16.14 3.88 10.24
C GLU A 82 -16.68 2.50 10.55
N TYR A 83 -16.13 1.84 11.55
CA TYR A 83 -16.59 0.55 12.02
C TYR A 83 -16.46 0.49 13.55
N GLU A 84 -17.57 0.21 14.24
CA GLU A 84 -17.63 0.15 15.71
C GLU A 84 -16.98 1.35 16.41
N GLY A 85 -17.21 2.56 15.90
CA GLY A 85 -16.68 3.81 16.46
C GLY A 85 -15.20 4.07 16.18
N THR A 86 -14.56 3.21 15.38
CA THR A 86 -13.18 3.35 14.92
C THR A 86 -13.15 3.84 13.48
N LYS A 87 -12.40 4.89 13.20
CA LYS A 87 -12.13 5.38 11.86
C LYS A 87 -10.97 4.58 11.24
N ILE A 88 -11.25 3.91 10.16
CA ILE A 88 -10.31 3.03 9.46
C ILE A 88 -9.88 3.73 8.17
N ASN A 89 -8.57 3.87 7.98
CA ASN A 89 -7.94 4.27 6.73
C ASN A 89 -7.33 3.03 6.09
N LEU A 90 -7.90 2.60 4.97
CA LEU A 90 -7.51 1.42 4.22
C LEU A 90 -6.80 1.83 2.93
N LEU A 91 -5.63 1.26 2.69
CA LEU A 91 -4.84 1.47 1.48
C LEU A 91 -4.76 0.15 0.71
N ASP A 92 -5.49 0.08 -0.39
CA ASP A 92 -5.49 -1.08 -1.29
C ASP A 92 -4.35 -0.93 -2.30
N THR A 93 -3.28 -1.72 -2.15
CA THR A 93 -2.06 -1.59 -2.97
C THR A 93 -2.17 -2.40 -4.26
N PRO A 94 -1.43 -2.04 -5.35
CA PRO A 94 -1.31 -2.91 -6.50
C PRO A 94 -0.68 -4.26 -6.13
N GLY A 95 -1.22 -5.36 -6.66
CA GLY A 95 -0.65 -6.69 -6.45
C GLY A 95 0.47 -7.04 -7.43
N HIS A 96 0.51 -6.40 -8.60
CA HIS A 96 1.45 -6.73 -9.67
C HIS A 96 2.84 -6.15 -9.38
N GLN A 97 3.89 -6.97 -9.62
CA GLN A 97 5.28 -6.58 -9.36
C GLN A 97 5.73 -5.31 -10.09
N ASP A 98 5.20 -5.04 -11.28
CA ASP A 98 5.52 -3.84 -12.06
C ASP A 98 5.15 -2.54 -11.34
N PHE A 99 4.24 -2.60 -10.36
CA PHE A 99 3.81 -1.46 -9.55
C PHE A 99 4.28 -1.55 -8.09
N ALA A 100 5.27 -2.38 -7.80
CA ALA A 100 5.78 -2.61 -6.45
C ALA A 100 6.29 -1.32 -5.78
N GLU A 101 6.82 -0.37 -6.54
CA GLU A 101 7.30 0.90 -6.01
C GLU A 101 6.18 1.74 -5.37
N ASP A 102 4.97 1.75 -5.97
CA ASP A 102 3.79 2.39 -5.37
C ASP A 102 3.38 1.70 -4.07
N THR A 103 3.45 0.35 -4.05
CA THR A 103 3.21 -0.43 -2.83
C THR A 103 4.23 -0.09 -1.75
N TYR A 104 5.51 -0.02 -2.06
CA TYR A 104 6.56 0.29 -1.07
C TYR A 104 6.38 1.69 -0.48
N ARG A 105 6.03 2.69 -1.31
CA ARG A 105 5.70 4.05 -0.84
C ARG A 105 4.47 4.04 0.06
N THR A 106 3.43 3.32 -0.34
CA THR A 106 2.21 3.18 0.45
C THR A 106 2.47 2.56 1.82
N LEU A 107 3.34 1.55 1.90
CA LEU A 107 3.73 0.92 3.17
C LEU A 107 4.45 1.90 4.12
N THR A 108 4.95 3.04 3.63
CA THR A 108 5.47 4.09 4.52
C THR A 108 4.38 4.83 5.27
N ALA A 109 3.16 4.85 4.75
CA ALA A 109 2.05 5.61 5.30
C ALA A 109 1.16 4.80 6.26
N VAL A 110 1.34 3.49 6.35
CA VAL A 110 0.51 2.61 7.20
C VAL A 110 1.18 2.27 8.52
N ASP A 111 0.37 1.82 9.47
CA ASP A 111 0.83 1.38 10.80
C ASP A 111 0.81 -0.14 10.95
N SER A 112 0.06 -0.83 10.10
CA SER A 112 -0.02 -2.30 10.02
C SER A 112 -0.40 -2.75 8.61
N VAL A 113 -0.35 -4.05 8.35
CA VAL A 113 -0.61 -4.64 7.04
C VAL A 113 -1.47 -5.89 7.19
N ILE A 114 -2.43 -6.07 6.28
CA ILE A 114 -3.10 -7.35 6.06
C ILE A 114 -2.52 -7.97 4.78
N MET A 115 -1.92 -9.13 4.93
CA MET A 115 -1.34 -9.91 3.84
C MET A 115 -2.31 -11.00 3.41
N VAL A 116 -2.71 -11.02 2.14
CA VAL A 116 -3.63 -12.02 1.60
C VAL A 116 -2.85 -13.12 0.90
N VAL A 117 -3.05 -14.36 1.34
CA VAL A 117 -2.43 -15.57 0.80
C VAL A 117 -3.51 -16.45 0.18
N ASP A 118 -3.30 -16.97 -1.02
CA ASP A 118 -4.18 -17.92 -1.68
C ASP A 118 -3.95 -19.33 -1.10
N CYS A 119 -4.98 -19.99 -0.57
CA CYS A 119 -4.84 -21.33 0.04
C CYS A 119 -4.39 -22.40 -0.96
N VAL A 120 -4.61 -22.20 -2.26
CA VAL A 120 -4.19 -23.13 -3.31
C VAL A 120 -2.73 -22.96 -3.68
N LYS A 121 -2.30 -21.70 -3.86
CA LYS A 121 -0.95 -21.36 -4.29
C LYS A 121 0.05 -21.27 -3.14
N GLY A 122 -0.40 -20.84 -1.97
CA GLY A 122 0.44 -20.57 -0.81
C GLY A 122 1.21 -19.25 -0.95
N VAL A 123 2.41 -19.20 -0.39
CA VAL A 123 3.29 -18.03 -0.44
C VAL A 123 3.99 -17.95 -1.80
N GLU A 124 3.78 -16.85 -2.50
CA GLU A 124 4.33 -16.55 -3.82
C GLU A 124 5.41 -15.45 -3.74
N ILE A 125 6.28 -15.37 -4.74
CA ILE A 125 7.48 -14.51 -4.77
C ILE A 125 7.18 -13.04 -4.43
N GLN A 126 6.06 -12.50 -4.92
CA GLN A 126 5.71 -11.11 -4.61
C GLN A 126 5.37 -10.91 -3.12
N THR A 127 4.75 -11.91 -2.51
CA THR A 127 4.46 -11.91 -1.07
C THR A 127 5.74 -11.86 -0.23
N GLU A 128 6.76 -12.64 -0.62
CA GLU A 128 8.08 -12.64 0.04
C GLU A 128 8.74 -11.27 -0.01
N LYS A 129 8.79 -10.63 -1.20
CA LYS A 129 9.35 -9.29 -1.39
C LYS A 129 8.63 -8.23 -0.55
N LEU A 130 7.30 -8.27 -0.51
CA LEU A 130 6.50 -7.33 0.27
C LEU A 130 6.69 -7.53 1.78
N MET A 131 6.82 -8.78 2.21
CA MET A 131 7.12 -9.10 3.61
C MET A 131 8.50 -8.60 4.05
N GLU A 132 9.50 -8.67 3.17
CA GLU A 132 10.82 -8.11 3.44
C GLU A 132 10.75 -6.60 3.73
N VAL A 133 9.96 -5.84 2.97
CA VAL A 133 9.73 -4.41 3.22
C VAL A 133 9.03 -4.18 4.56
N CYS A 134 8.01 -4.97 4.89
CA CYS A 134 7.33 -4.89 6.18
C CYS A 134 8.31 -5.13 7.34
N ARG A 135 9.19 -6.13 7.20
CA ARG A 135 10.20 -6.48 8.21
C ARG A 135 11.23 -5.37 8.40
N MET A 136 11.76 -4.78 7.33
CA MET A 136 12.70 -3.66 7.40
C MET A 136 12.14 -2.48 8.20
N ARG A 137 10.83 -2.34 8.24
CA ARG A 137 10.12 -1.24 8.89
C ARG A 137 9.49 -1.63 10.24
N SER A 138 9.65 -2.89 10.66
CA SER A 138 8.95 -3.45 11.83
C SER A 138 7.44 -3.19 11.79
N THR A 139 6.86 -3.31 10.59
CA THR A 139 5.42 -3.14 10.38
C THR A 139 4.71 -4.44 10.76
N PRO A 140 3.76 -4.43 11.71
CA PRO A 140 2.97 -5.60 12.06
C PRO A 140 2.18 -6.12 10.87
N VAL A 141 2.17 -7.44 10.69
CA VAL A 141 1.47 -8.11 9.59
C VAL A 141 0.48 -9.12 10.15
N ILE A 142 -0.75 -9.07 9.66
CA ILE A 142 -1.76 -10.11 9.83
C ILE A 142 -1.88 -10.85 8.50
N SER A 143 -1.89 -12.19 8.53
CA SER A 143 -2.07 -13.02 7.35
C SER A 143 -3.52 -13.47 7.23
N PHE A 144 -4.12 -13.30 6.05
CA PHE A 144 -5.44 -13.83 5.72
C PHE A 144 -5.32 -14.88 4.63
N ILE A 145 -5.49 -16.15 4.99
CA ILE A 145 -5.49 -17.28 4.06
C ILE A 145 -6.87 -17.36 3.42
N ASN A 146 -6.93 -16.99 2.14
CA ASN A 146 -8.15 -16.77 1.38
C ASN A 146 -8.47 -17.94 0.45
N LYS A 147 -9.70 -17.98 -0.03
CA LYS A 147 -10.24 -18.94 -1.02
C LYS A 147 -10.45 -20.37 -0.50
N LEU A 148 -10.78 -20.52 0.77
CA LEU A 148 -11.10 -21.83 1.36
C LEU A 148 -12.32 -22.52 0.73
N ASP A 149 -13.07 -21.82 -0.11
CA ASP A 149 -14.10 -22.40 -0.99
C ASP A 149 -13.52 -23.26 -2.12
N ARG A 150 -12.20 -23.32 -2.25
CA ARG A 150 -11.45 -24.15 -3.19
C ARG A 150 -10.65 -25.22 -2.46
N GLU A 151 -10.39 -26.34 -3.14
CA GLU A 151 -9.44 -27.32 -2.66
C GLU A 151 -8.03 -26.70 -2.72
N GLY A 152 -7.36 -26.65 -1.58
CA GLY A 152 -6.05 -26.02 -1.41
C GLY A 152 -5.09 -26.90 -0.64
N LYS A 153 -3.99 -26.30 -0.20
CA LYS A 153 -3.00 -26.95 0.67
C LYS A 153 -3.57 -27.18 2.06
N ASP A 154 -3.01 -28.15 2.77
CA ASP A 154 -3.36 -28.37 4.17
C ASP A 154 -3.11 -27.12 5.02
N PRO A 155 -3.99 -26.75 5.97
CA PRO A 155 -3.82 -25.59 6.82
C PRO A 155 -2.48 -25.54 7.59
N TYR A 156 -2.01 -26.68 8.08
CA TYR A 156 -0.70 -26.77 8.78
C TYR A 156 0.46 -26.52 7.80
N ASP A 157 0.41 -27.11 6.59
CA ASP A 157 1.42 -26.87 5.55
C ASP A 157 1.48 -25.37 5.16
N LEU A 158 0.33 -24.68 5.16
CA LEU A 158 0.26 -23.24 4.88
C LEU A 158 0.91 -22.41 6.00
N LEU A 159 0.72 -22.79 7.27
CA LEU A 159 1.39 -22.14 8.39
C LEU A 159 2.91 -22.31 8.29
N ASP A 160 3.39 -23.55 8.07
CA ASP A 160 4.81 -23.86 7.90
C ASP A 160 5.42 -23.11 6.71
N GLU A 161 4.66 -23.01 5.60
CA GLU A 161 5.12 -22.28 4.42
C GLU A 161 5.25 -20.78 4.68
N ILE A 162 4.32 -20.17 5.43
CA ILE A 162 4.38 -18.77 5.83
C ILE A 162 5.60 -18.54 6.72
N GLU A 163 5.80 -19.37 7.75
CA GLU A 163 6.97 -19.26 8.63
C GLU A 163 8.29 -19.39 7.88
N GLY A 164 8.42 -20.46 7.08
CA GLY A 164 9.66 -20.77 6.39
C GLY A 164 10.04 -19.78 5.30
N LYS A 165 9.08 -19.37 4.47
CA LYS A 165 9.35 -18.45 3.35
C LYS A 165 9.36 -16.98 3.76
N LEU A 166 8.49 -16.59 4.71
CA LEU A 166 8.40 -15.20 5.11
C LEU A 166 9.27 -14.86 6.32
N ASN A 167 9.89 -15.87 6.94
CA ASN A 167 10.75 -15.71 8.11
C ASN A 167 10.07 -14.87 9.21
N ILE A 168 8.88 -15.28 9.59
CA ILE A 168 8.05 -14.69 10.66
C ILE A 168 7.32 -15.82 11.38
N GLU A 169 7.26 -15.77 12.70
CA GLU A 169 6.46 -16.70 13.48
C GLU A 169 4.97 -16.48 13.20
N VAL A 170 4.18 -17.55 13.10
CA VAL A 170 2.73 -17.44 12.89
C VAL A 170 1.96 -17.76 14.16
N HIS A 171 0.75 -17.22 14.27
CA HIS A 171 -0.17 -17.52 15.36
C HIS A 171 -1.60 -17.61 14.82
N PRO A 172 -2.16 -18.82 14.61
CA PRO A 172 -3.50 -18.96 14.09
C PRO A 172 -4.55 -18.44 15.10
N LEU A 173 -5.40 -17.53 14.66
CA LEU A 173 -6.52 -16.97 15.44
C LEU A 173 -7.87 -17.49 14.97
N SER A 174 -7.93 -18.13 13.82
CA SER A 174 -9.09 -18.90 13.37
C SER A 174 -8.64 -20.21 12.72
N TRP A 175 -9.51 -21.19 12.68
CA TRP A 175 -9.23 -22.49 12.09
C TRP A 175 -10.37 -22.95 11.16
N PRO A 176 -10.08 -23.47 9.96
CA PRO A 176 -11.10 -23.87 9.01
C PRO A 176 -11.73 -25.22 9.37
N ILE A 177 -13.02 -25.37 9.06
CA ILE A 177 -13.75 -26.62 9.18
C ILE A 177 -14.05 -27.14 7.79
N GLY A 178 -13.22 -28.08 7.34
CA GLY A 178 -13.21 -28.55 5.97
C GLY A 178 -12.63 -27.53 4.99
N MET A 179 -12.56 -27.90 3.70
CA MET A 179 -12.03 -27.06 2.62
C MET A 179 -12.72 -27.41 1.30
N GLY A 180 -12.74 -26.50 0.34
CA GLY A 180 -13.37 -26.71 -0.95
C GLY A 180 -14.85 -27.01 -0.84
N LYS A 181 -15.30 -28.11 -1.40
CA LYS A 181 -16.71 -28.55 -1.35
C LYS A 181 -17.16 -28.94 0.06
N SER A 182 -16.22 -29.33 0.91
CA SER A 182 -16.48 -29.74 2.29
C SER A 182 -16.34 -28.59 3.30
N PHE A 183 -16.05 -27.37 2.84
CA PHE A 183 -15.90 -26.21 3.69
C PHE A 183 -17.22 -25.86 4.37
N GLN A 184 -17.23 -25.94 5.71
CA GLN A 184 -18.42 -25.68 6.52
C GLN A 184 -18.37 -24.36 7.27
N GLY A 185 -17.17 -23.84 7.56
CA GLY A 185 -17.01 -22.61 8.31
C GLY A 185 -15.63 -22.45 8.92
N VAL A 186 -15.54 -21.53 9.86
CA VAL A 186 -14.33 -21.27 10.65
C VAL A 186 -14.64 -21.26 12.13
N TYR A 187 -13.71 -21.77 12.93
CA TYR A 187 -13.73 -21.63 14.38
C TYR A 187 -12.72 -20.56 14.80
N SER A 188 -13.17 -19.55 15.53
CA SER A 188 -12.30 -18.53 16.11
C SER A 188 -11.64 -19.08 17.36
N LEU A 189 -10.32 -19.24 17.33
CA LEU A 189 -9.51 -19.60 18.49
C LEU A 189 -9.44 -18.44 19.49
N TYR A 190 -9.55 -17.19 18.99
CA TYR A 190 -9.50 -16.00 19.80
C TYR A 190 -10.74 -15.76 20.65
N ASP A 191 -11.94 -15.83 20.02
CA ASP A 191 -13.24 -15.58 20.67
C ASP A 191 -13.95 -16.86 21.11
N LYS A 192 -13.42 -18.04 20.80
CA LYS A 192 -14.05 -19.36 21.02
C LYS A 192 -15.45 -19.43 20.44
N SER A 193 -15.58 -19.02 19.17
CA SER A 193 -16.86 -18.93 18.46
C SER A 193 -16.81 -19.66 17.12
N LEU A 194 -17.94 -20.26 16.76
CA LEU A 194 -18.12 -20.97 15.50
C LEU A 194 -18.96 -20.12 14.54
N ARG A 195 -18.49 -19.98 13.31
CA ARG A 195 -19.29 -19.41 12.22
C ARG A 195 -19.39 -20.42 11.08
N LEU A 196 -20.60 -20.71 10.72
CA LEU A 196 -20.91 -21.70 9.70
C LEU A 196 -21.15 -21.04 8.35
N PHE A 197 -20.73 -21.75 7.31
CA PHE A 197 -21.04 -21.41 5.93
C PHE A 197 -22.45 -21.91 5.59
N LYS A 198 -23.40 -20.98 5.44
CA LYS A 198 -24.68 -21.27 4.80
C LYS A 198 -24.63 -20.70 3.39
N GLY A 199 -24.71 -21.55 2.38
CA GLY A 199 -24.68 -21.14 0.97
C GLY A 199 -25.67 -20.01 0.69
N GLY A 200 -25.13 -18.82 0.36
CA GLY A 200 -25.88 -17.59 0.12
C GLY A 200 -25.14 -16.39 0.68
N GLN A 201 -25.32 -15.22 0.07
CA GLN A 201 -24.62 -13.99 0.44
C GLN A 201 -25.24 -13.31 1.68
N GLN A 202 -25.39 -14.00 2.80
CA GLN A 202 -25.90 -13.37 4.01
C GLN A 202 -24.80 -12.62 4.74
N LEU A 203 -25.02 -11.31 4.96
CA LEU A 203 -24.10 -10.39 5.64
C LEU A 203 -24.13 -10.50 7.17
N HIS A 204 -25.14 -11.13 7.73
CA HIS A 204 -25.42 -11.15 9.16
C HIS A 204 -25.71 -12.57 9.64
N GLU A 205 -24.65 -13.36 9.84
CA GLU A 205 -24.78 -14.57 10.64
C GLU A 205 -24.18 -14.29 12.03
N GLU A 206 -24.99 -14.49 13.06
CA GLU A 206 -24.53 -14.43 14.44
C GLU A 206 -23.57 -15.60 14.70
N ALA A 207 -22.41 -15.30 15.27
CA ALA A 207 -21.49 -16.34 15.69
C ALA A 207 -22.11 -17.15 16.82
N THR A 208 -22.14 -18.46 16.68
CA THR A 208 -22.52 -19.33 17.78
C THR A 208 -21.33 -19.45 18.71
N LYS A 209 -21.45 -18.90 19.93
CA LYS A 209 -20.44 -19.04 20.96
C LYS A 209 -20.60 -20.39 21.64
N PHE A 210 -19.50 -21.13 21.70
CA PHE A 210 -19.42 -22.36 22.46
C PHE A 210 -18.55 -22.11 23.71
N SER A 211 -19.13 -22.30 24.87
CA SER A 211 -18.37 -22.29 26.14
C SER A 211 -17.46 -23.51 26.26
N ASP A 212 -17.83 -24.61 25.62
CA ASP A 212 -17.11 -25.87 25.61
C ASP A 212 -17.18 -26.49 24.20
N ILE A 213 -16.01 -26.64 23.57
CA ILE A 213 -15.87 -27.29 22.26
C ILE A 213 -16.22 -28.79 22.31
N ASN A 214 -16.21 -29.38 23.52
CA ASN A 214 -16.58 -30.79 23.74
C ASN A 214 -18.08 -31.02 23.81
N SER A 215 -18.90 -29.96 23.71
CA SER A 215 -20.36 -30.09 23.73
C SER A 215 -20.84 -31.00 22.59
N PRO A 216 -21.78 -31.95 22.86
CA PRO A 216 -22.41 -32.75 21.82
C PRO A 216 -23.19 -31.93 20.78
N GLU A 217 -23.48 -30.65 21.07
CA GLU A 217 -24.14 -29.76 20.14
C GLU A 217 -23.28 -29.50 18.91
N LEU A 218 -21.95 -29.47 19.07
CA LEU A 218 -21.01 -29.29 17.95
C LEU A 218 -21.20 -30.40 16.90
N GLU A 219 -21.33 -31.65 17.33
CA GLU A 219 -21.55 -32.82 16.44
C GLU A 219 -22.85 -32.73 15.66
N LYS A 220 -23.92 -32.20 16.28
CA LYS A 220 -25.20 -31.98 15.61
C LYS A 220 -25.13 -30.93 14.54
N ILE A 221 -24.22 -29.96 14.69
CA ILE A 221 -24.10 -28.80 13.80
C ILE A 221 -23.18 -29.10 12.62
N ILE A 222 -21.97 -29.65 12.86
CA ILE A 222 -20.94 -29.86 11.82
C ILE A 222 -20.72 -31.33 11.46
N GLY A 223 -21.37 -32.25 12.17
CA GLY A 223 -21.19 -33.70 12.03
C GLY A 223 -20.05 -34.24 12.88
N GLU A 224 -20.17 -35.52 13.29
CA GLU A 224 -19.25 -36.18 14.23
C GLU A 224 -17.79 -36.12 13.77
N ARG A 225 -17.54 -36.44 12.51
CA ARG A 225 -16.18 -36.44 11.93
C ARG A 225 -15.50 -35.06 12.03
N TYR A 226 -16.18 -33.98 11.63
CA TYR A 226 -15.61 -32.64 11.66
C TYR A 226 -15.51 -32.09 13.09
N ALA A 227 -16.43 -32.46 13.97
CA ALA A 227 -16.36 -32.09 15.37
C ALA A 227 -15.15 -32.72 16.07
N GLN A 228 -14.90 -34.01 15.82
CA GLN A 228 -13.72 -34.69 16.35
C GLN A 228 -12.43 -34.07 15.82
N GLN A 229 -12.32 -33.88 14.49
CA GLN A 229 -11.15 -33.26 13.88
C GLN A 229 -10.90 -31.86 14.46
N LEU A 230 -11.93 -31.03 14.58
CA LEU A 230 -11.79 -29.69 15.13
C LEU A 230 -11.32 -29.69 16.59
N ARG A 231 -11.78 -30.65 17.41
CA ARG A 231 -11.30 -30.80 18.80
C ARG A 231 -9.80 -31.13 18.85
N GLU A 232 -9.38 -32.10 18.04
CA GLU A 232 -7.97 -32.49 17.93
C GLU A 232 -7.11 -31.34 17.45
N ASP A 233 -7.54 -30.61 16.41
CA ASP A 233 -6.83 -29.45 15.88
C ASP A 233 -6.74 -28.32 16.93
N VAL A 234 -7.85 -27.99 17.62
CA VAL A 234 -7.85 -26.92 18.64
C VAL A 234 -6.98 -27.26 19.83
N GLU A 235 -6.97 -28.53 20.28
CA GLU A 235 -6.10 -29.01 21.35
C GLU A 235 -4.63 -28.82 20.95
N MET A 236 -4.25 -29.33 19.78
CA MET A 236 -2.88 -29.23 19.25
C MET A 236 -2.44 -27.77 19.09
N LEU A 237 -3.28 -26.93 18.49
CA LEU A 237 -2.97 -25.52 18.28
C LEU A 237 -2.84 -24.75 19.60
N THR A 238 -3.65 -25.09 20.60
CA THR A 238 -3.61 -24.47 21.92
C THR A 238 -2.33 -24.85 22.67
N GLU A 239 -1.89 -26.11 22.56
CA GLU A 239 -0.62 -26.55 23.14
C GLU A 239 0.60 -25.92 22.44
N LEU A 240 0.54 -25.80 21.10
CA LEU A 240 1.66 -25.31 20.29
C LEU A 240 1.87 -23.80 20.42
N TYR A 241 0.77 -23.03 20.33
CA TYR A 241 0.84 -21.57 20.23
C TYR A 241 0.45 -20.83 21.51
N GLY A 242 -0.39 -21.41 22.37
CA GLY A 242 -0.91 -20.74 23.57
C GLY A 242 -1.75 -19.48 23.24
N PRO A 243 -1.84 -18.51 24.16
CA PRO A 243 -2.49 -17.23 23.91
C PRO A 243 -1.61 -16.29 23.09
N LEU A 244 -2.20 -15.52 22.17
CA LEU A 244 -1.48 -14.52 21.39
C LEU A 244 -0.82 -13.48 22.30
N ASN A 245 0.49 -13.30 22.15
CA ASN A 245 1.20 -12.14 22.69
C ASN A 245 1.07 -10.96 21.70
N VAL A 246 0.26 -9.98 22.06
CA VAL A 246 0.00 -8.81 21.21
C VAL A 246 1.26 -7.97 21.00
N ASP A 247 2.17 -7.90 21.98
CA ASP A 247 3.43 -7.14 21.84
C ASP A 247 4.36 -7.77 20.80
N ASP A 248 4.40 -9.09 20.69
CA ASP A 248 5.18 -9.78 19.65
C ASP A 248 4.58 -9.51 18.25
N TYR A 249 3.25 -9.45 18.13
CA TYR A 249 2.60 -8.99 16.89
C TYR A 249 2.94 -7.52 16.58
N LEU A 250 2.80 -6.61 17.54
CA LEU A 250 3.06 -5.18 17.35
C LEU A 250 4.52 -4.88 17.01
N SER A 251 5.45 -5.72 17.46
CA SER A 251 6.88 -5.63 17.12
C SER A 251 7.23 -6.25 15.76
N GLY A 252 6.29 -6.94 15.11
CA GLY A 252 6.49 -7.60 13.82
C GLY A 252 7.22 -8.95 13.90
N LYS A 253 7.28 -9.58 15.07
CA LYS A 253 7.87 -10.92 15.25
C LYS A 253 6.89 -12.03 14.89
N VAL A 254 5.62 -11.85 15.26
CA VAL A 254 4.53 -12.82 15.09
C VAL A 254 3.49 -12.27 14.14
N ALA A 255 3.02 -13.09 13.21
CA ALA A 255 1.90 -12.80 12.34
C ALA A 255 0.66 -13.58 12.77
N PRO A 256 -0.39 -12.92 13.29
CA PRO A 256 -1.69 -13.56 13.46
C PRO A 256 -2.24 -14.07 12.12
N VAL A 257 -2.79 -15.28 12.09
CA VAL A 257 -3.31 -15.91 10.87
C VAL A 257 -4.80 -16.15 10.98
N PHE A 258 -5.52 -15.73 9.94
CA PHE A 258 -6.94 -15.97 9.75
C PHE A 258 -7.18 -16.78 8.49
N PHE A 259 -8.19 -17.62 8.53
CA PHE A 259 -8.64 -18.43 7.41
C PHE A 259 -10.01 -17.97 6.95
N GLY A 260 -10.26 -17.94 5.62
CA GLY A 260 -11.56 -17.52 5.12
C GLY A 260 -11.73 -17.63 3.60
N SER A 261 -12.88 -17.12 3.17
CA SER A 261 -13.22 -16.93 1.76
C SER A 261 -13.87 -15.58 1.56
N ALA A 262 -13.10 -14.62 1.05
CA ALA A 262 -13.56 -13.25 0.85
C ALA A 262 -14.79 -13.18 -0.08
N VAL A 263 -14.81 -13.98 -1.16
CA VAL A 263 -15.95 -14.06 -2.08
C VAL A 263 -17.25 -14.39 -1.36
N ASN A 264 -17.18 -15.26 -0.37
CA ASN A 264 -18.33 -15.75 0.37
C ASN A 264 -18.58 -15.02 1.70
N ASN A 265 -17.86 -13.94 1.97
CA ASN A 265 -17.88 -13.15 3.23
C ASN A 265 -17.39 -13.92 4.47
N PHE A 266 -16.65 -15.01 4.29
CA PHE A 266 -16.24 -15.91 5.37
C PHE A 266 -14.89 -15.51 5.98
N GLY A 267 -14.82 -15.50 7.30
CA GLY A 267 -13.62 -15.12 8.05
C GLY A 267 -13.28 -13.61 7.99
N VAL A 268 -14.00 -12.82 7.18
CA VAL A 268 -13.73 -11.41 6.98
C VAL A 268 -14.16 -10.57 8.19
N LYS A 269 -15.33 -10.89 8.76
CA LYS A 269 -15.81 -10.18 9.94
C LYS A 269 -14.94 -10.50 11.16
N GLU A 270 -14.54 -11.76 11.34
CA GLU A 270 -13.62 -12.19 12.40
C GLU A 270 -12.27 -11.47 12.28
N LEU A 271 -11.74 -11.39 11.07
CA LEU A 271 -10.53 -10.63 10.79
C LEU A 271 -10.71 -9.18 11.23
N LEU A 272 -11.80 -8.52 10.81
CA LEU A 272 -12.02 -7.11 11.10
C LEU A 272 -12.24 -6.86 12.60
N ASP A 273 -13.09 -7.65 13.26
CA ASP A 273 -13.39 -7.53 14.69
C ASP A 273 -12.13 -7.74 15.55
N THR A 274 -11.29 -8.74 15.20
CA THR A 274 -10.05 -9.00 15.91
C THR A 274 -8.99 -7.97 15.58
N PHE A 275 -8.89 -7.56 14.30
CA PHE A 275 -7.99 -6.49 13.87
C PHE A 275 -8.18 -5.23 14.70
N LEU A 276 -9.40 -4.78 14.95
CA LEU A 276 -9.66 -3.59 15.78
C LEU A 276 -9.14 -3.73 17.21
N LYS A 277 -9.16 -4.96 17.76
CA LYS A 277 -8.70 -5.22 19.14
C LYS A 277 -7.18 -5.23 19.28
N ILE A 278 -6.47 -5.74 18.27
CA ILE A 278 -5.02 -5.99 18.36
C ILE A 278 -4.16 -5.04 17.52
N SER A 279 -4.74 -4.36 16.51
CA SER A 279 -3.99 -3.48 15.62
C SER A 279 -3.45 -2.24 16.33
N PRO A 280 -2.27 -1.76 15.91
CA PRO A 280 -1.66 -0.60 16.53
C PRO A 280 -2.46 0.67 16.29
N ASN A 281 -2.42 1.57 17.27
CA ASN A 281 -2.69 2.98 17.05
C ASN A 281 -1.64 3.60 16.13
N PRO A 282 -1.87 4.82 15.61
CA PRO A 282 -0.86 5.55 14.87
C PRO A 282 0.48 5.55 15.59
N LYS A 283 1.55 5.11 14.88
CA LYS A 283 2.88 4.93 15.47
C LYS A 283 3.72 6.20 15.40
N PRO A 284 4.66 6.39 16.35
CA PRO A 284 5.68 7.43 16.27
C PRO A 284 6.51 7.33 14.98
N ARG A 285 6.96 8.47 14.45
CA ARG A 285 7.76 8.53 13.22
C ARG A 285 8.95 9.45 13.36
N LYS A 286 10.06 9.12 12.71
CA LYS A 286 11.26 9.97 12.71
C LYS A 286 11.12 11.12 11.72
N LEU A 287 11.27 12.34 12.23
CA LEU A 287 11.44 13.57 11.48
C LEU A 287 12.92 13.96 11.55
N ASP A 288 13.67 13.68 10.50
CA ASP A 288 15.14 13.58 10.54
C ASP A 288 15.58 12.63 11.66
N ASP A 289 16.25 13.11 12.71
CA ASP A 289 16.71 12.31 13.85
C ASP A 289 15.76 12.39 15.07
N GLU A 290 14.72 13.23 15.03
CA GLU A 290 13.79 13.42 16.12
C GLU A 290 12.62 12.42 16.00
N LEU A 291 12.29 11.71 17.10
CA LEU A 291 11.09 10.88 17.16
C LEU A 291 9.88 11.77 17.49
N VAL A 292 8.94 11.84 16.57
CA VAL A 292 7.70 12.59 16.71
C VAL A 292 6.60 11.65 17.15
N GLU A 293 6.01 11.94 18.31
CA GLU A 293 4.88 11.20 18.85
C GLU A 293 3.55 11.67 18.24
N PRO A 294 2.60 10.76 17.98
CA PRO A 294 1.28 11.16 17.49
C PRO A 294 0.56 12.16 18.43
N THR A 295 0.85 12.08 19.73
CA THR A 295 0.28 12.95 20.77
C THR A 295 0.92 14.34 20.85
N ASP A 296 1.98 14.59 20.09
CA ASP A 296 2.58 15.93 20.02
C ASP A 296 1.56 16.94 19.48
N LYS A 297 1.51 18.13 20.09
CA LYS A 297 0.55 19.17 19.72
C LYS A 297 0.84 19.83 18.37
N GLU A 298 2.11 19.87 17.98
CA GLU A 298 2.53 20.45 16.71
C GLU A 298 2.17 19.54 15.54
N PHE A 299 1.48 20.11 14.58
CA PHE A 299 1.12 19.37 13.36
C PHE A 299 2.35 19.01 12.56
N SER A 300 2.37 17.76 12.10
CA SER A 300 3.28 17.30 11.07
C SER A 300 2.67 16.18 10.23
N GLY A 301 3.11 16.11 8.98
CA GLY A 301 2.69 15.07 8.05
C GLY A 301 3.57 15.05 6.81
N PHE A 302 3.44 13.98 6.02
CA PHE A 302 4.22 13.83 4.79
C PHE A 302 3.36 13.34 3.62
N VAL A 303 3.75 13.76 2.43
CA VAL A 303 3.14 13.35 1.17
C VAL A 303 3.78 12.04 0.71
N PHE A 304 3.01 10.95 0.67
CA PHE A 304 3.51 9.65 0.22
C PHE A 304 3.07 9.29 -1.20
N LYS A 305 2.05 9.95 -1.72
CA LYS A 305 1.47 9.68 -3.04
C LYS A 305 0.91 10.95 -3.66
N ILE A 306 1.03 11.06 -4.97
CA ILE A 306 0.36 12.09 -5.77
C ILE A 306 -0.44 11.40 -6.86
N HIS A 307 -1.60 11.95 -7.16
CA HIS A 307 -2.44 11.48 -8.25
C HIS A 307 -2.95 12.66 -9.06
N ALA A 308 -2.72 12.63 -10.38
CA ALA A 308 -3.24 13.62 -11.30
C ALA A 308 -4.47 13.07 -12.04
N ASN A 309 -5.35 14.00 -12.47
CA ASN A 309 -6.47 13.70 -13.35
C ASN A 309 -7.46 12.64 -12.83
N MET A 310 -7.68 12.56 -11.51
CA MET A 310 -8.71 11.67 -10.95
C MET A 310 -10.12 11.96 -11.49
N ASP A 311 -10.39 13.20 -11.89
CA ASP A 311 -11.59 13.59 -12.60
C ASP A 311 -11.22 14.04 -14.01
N PRO A 312 -11.66 13.34 -15.08
CA PRO A 312 -11.37 13.74 -16.47
C PRO A 312 -11.86 15.14 -16.82
N LYS A 313 -12.87 15.67 -16.11
CA LYS A 313 -13.44 17.01 -16.33
C LYS A 313 -12.64 18.09 -15.61
N HIS A 314 -11.92 17.75 -14.54
CA HIS A 314 -11.14 18.67 -13.74
C HIS A 314 -9.70 18.17 -13.65
N ARG A 315 -8.76 18.84 -14.31
CA ARG A 315 -7.33 18.51 -14.33
C ARG A 315 -6.64 18.85 -13.00
N ASN A 316 -7.18 18.32 -11.90
CA ASN A 316 -6.67 18.57 -10.56
C ASN A 316 -5.72 17.46 -10.15
N ARG A 317 -4.64 17.85 -9.48
CA ARG A 317 -3.75 16.92 -8.77
C ARG A 317 -4.21 16.82 -7.32
N ILE A 318 -4.05 15.64 -6.74
CA ILE A 318 -4.28 15.39 -5.32
C ILE A 318 -3.01 14.82 -4.73
N ALA A 319 -2.47 15.48 -3.71
CA ALA A 319 -1.38 14.98 -2.91
C ALA A 319 -1.96 14.31 -1.65
N PHE A 320 -1.64 13.03 -1.45
CA PHE A 320 -2.08 12.27 -0.28
C PHE A 320 -1.09 12.48 0.85
N LEU A 321 -1.58 13.11 1.91
CA LEU A 321 -0.83 13.44 3.11
C LEU A 321 -1.19 12.49 4.24
N ARG A 322 -0.19 11.81 4.82
CA ARG A 322 -0.29 11.09 6.09
C ARG A 322 -0.04 12.05 7.24
N ILE A 323 -0.97 12.16 8.17
CA ILE A 323 -0.81 12.96 9.40
C ILE A 323 -0.07 12.13 10.45
N CYS A 324 1.02 12.70 10.98
CA CYS A 324 1.89 12.03 11.96
C CYS A 324 1.70 12.56 13.37
N SER A 325 1.50 13.87 13.54
CA SER A 325 1.27 14.51 14.85
C SER A 325 0.35 15.72 14.75
N GLY A 326 -0.20 16.11 15.87
CA GLY A 326 -1.03 17.30 16.00
C GLY A 326 -2.34 17.21 15.23
N LYS A 327 -3.01 18.34 15.09
CA LYS A 327 -4.30 18.47 14.41
C LYS A 327 -4.14 19.24 13.10
N PHE A 328 -4.67 18.69 12.02
CA PHE A 328 -4.83 19.42 10.77
C PHE A 328 -6.13 20.22 10.81
N GLU A 329 -6.08 21.49 10.40
CA GLU A 329 -7.23 22.38 10.28
C GLU A 329 -7.25 23.02 8.90
N ARG A 330 -8.37 22.86 8.18
CA ARG A 330 -8.56 23.47 6.86
C ARG A 330 -8.52 24.99 6.96
N GLY A 331 -7.83 25.63 6.02
CA GLY A 331 -7.68 27.09 5.99
C GLY A 331 -6.50 27.62 6.80
N SER A 332 -5.82 26.76 7.56
CA SER A 332 -4.60 27.11 8.29
C SER A 332 -3.37 27.15 7.40
N ASN A 333 -2.31 27.79 7.91
CA ASN A 333 -1.03 27.89 7.22
C ASN A 333 -0.09 26.79 7.72
N TYR A 334 0.50 26.05 6.78
CA TYR A 334 1.49 25.00 7.05
C TYR A 334 2.81 25.33 6.37
N TYR A 335 3.91 25.06 7.07
CA TYR A 335 5.24 25.23 6.55
C TYR A 335 5.63 24.03 5.70
N HIS A 336 6.02 24.28 4.47
CA HIS A 336 6.48 23.30 3.52
C HIS A 336 8.01 23.26 3.53
N THR A 337 8.60 22.22 4.08
CA THR A 337 10.02 22.14 4.37
C THR A 337 10.89 22.29 3.12
N ARG A 338 10.61 21.56 2.03
CA ARG A 338 11.40 21.62 0.80
C ARG A 338 11.38 23.01 0.13
N GLN A 339 10.26 23.71 0.19
CA GLN A 339 10.13 25.02 -0.46
C GLN A 339 10.44 26.19 0.47
N ASP A 340 10.71 25.93 1.75
CA ASP A 340 10.96 26.95 2.79
C ASP A 340 9.89 28.05 2.81
N LYS A 341 8.61 27.65 2.68
CA LYS A 341 7.47 28.58 2.57
C LYS A 341 6.27 28.07 3.36
N LYS A 342 5.41 29.01 3.76
CA LYS A 342 4.10 28.71 4.32
C LYS A 342 3.05 28.70 3.23
N PHE A 343 2.21 27.66 3.23
CA PHE A 343 1.07 27.53 2.34
C PHE A 343 -0.22 27.47 3.14
N ARG A 344 -1.22 28.22 2.71
CA ARG A 344 -2.57 28.09 3.22
C ARG A 344 -3.28 26.95 2.51
N ILE A 345 -3.71 25.94 3.27
CA ILE A 345 -4.44 24.80 2.72
C ILE A 345 -5.94 25.02 2.88
N SER A 346 -6.58 25.50 1.85
CA SER A 346 -8.01 25.82 1.84
C SER A 346 -8.90 24.67 1.37
N GLN A 347 -8.34 23.66 0.69
CA GLN A 347 -9.06 22.52 0.15
C GLN A 347 -8.39 21.24 0.57
N ALA A 348 -9.05 20.50 1.47
CA ALA A 348 -8.66 19.18 1.92
C ALA A 348 -9.86 18.24 1.83
N THR A 349 -9.61 16.99 1.48
CA THR A 349 -10.66 15.98 1.27
C THR A 349 -10.28 14.67 1.95
N ALA A 350 -11.26 13.99 2.49
CA ALA A 350 -11.17 12.57 2.83
C ALA A 350 -11.80 11.73 1.70
N PHE A 351 -11.43 10.49 1.64
CA PHE A 351 -11.93 9.53 0.66
C PHE A 351 -12.79 8.49 1.38
N MET A 352 -14.09 8.80 1.54
CA MET A 352 -15.05 7.88 2.14
C MET A 352 -15.54 6.92 1.04
N ALA A 353 -14.97 5.72 1.03
CA ALA A 353 -15.16 4.76 -0.06
C ALA A 353 -14.82 5.37 -1.45
N GLN A 354 -15.80 5.75 -2.24
CA GLN A 354 -15.62 6.40 -3.55
C GLN A 354 -15.91 7.90 -3.52
N ASP A 355 -16.56 8.38 -2.47
CA ASP A 355 -16.98 9.76 -2.36
C ASP A 355 -15.86 10.61 -1.75
N LYS A 356 -15.68 11.81 -2.30
CA LYS A 356 -14.76 12.80 -1.77
C LYS A 356 -15.53 13.76 -0.90
N GLU A 357 -15.21 13.77 0.38
CA GLU A 357 -15.80 14.68 1.33
C GLU A 357 -14.81 15.76 1.72
N THR A 358 -15.24 17.01 1.68
CA THR A 358 -14.43 18.11 2.23
C THR A 358 -14.35 17.96 3.74
N ILE A 359 -13.13 18.03 4.27
CA ILE A 359 -12.89 17.92 5.72
C ILE A 359 -12.38 19.22 6.30
N ASP A 360 -12.81 19.53 7.51
CA ASP A 360 -12.34 20.69 8.27
C ASP A 360 -11.16 20.33 9.16
N GLU A 361 -11.16 19.13 9.69
CA GLU A 361 -10.17 18.65 10.66
C GLU A 361 -9.72 17.21 10.36
N ALA A 362 -8.47 16.91 10.69
CA ALA A 362 -7.93 15.56 10.66
C ALA A 362 -6.82 15.38 11.70
N TYR A 363 -6.56 14.13 12.09
CA TYR A 363 -5.74 13.79 13.24
C TYR A 363 -4.67 12.75 12.88
N PRO A 364 -3.67 12.51 13.74
CA PRO A 364 -2.66 11.48 13.50
C PRO A 364 -3.30 10.12 13.16
N GLY A 365 -2.79 9.50 12.11
CA GLY A 365 -3.40 8.30 11.54
C GLY A 365 -4.24 8.58 10.30
N ASP A 366 -4.85 9.74 10.17
CA ASP A 366 -5.63 10.07 8.99
C ASP A 366 -4.76 10.25 7.74
N ILE A 367 -5.35 9.90 6.61
CA ILE A 367 -4.83 10.22 5.29
C ILE A 367 -5.80 11.18 4.61
N ILE A 368 -5.30 12.33 4.21
CA ILE A 368 -6.09 13.35 3.56
C ILE A 368 -5.55 13.68 2.17
N GLY A 369 -6.43 14.05 1.26
CA GLY A 369 -6.08 14.55 -0.06
C GLY A 369 -6.00 16.08 -0.06
N LEU A 370 -4.88 16.62 -0.49
CA LEU A 370 -4.68 18.04 -0.69
C LEU A 370 -4.77 18.36 -2.17
N TYR A 371 -5.66 19.31 -2.55
CA TYR A 371 -5.68 19.78 -3.92
C TYR A 371 -4.41 20.56 -4.23
N ASP A 372 -3.75 20.20 -5.31
CA ASP A 372 -2.42 20.66 -5.68
C ASP A 372 -2.38 21.19 -7.11
N THR A 373 -1.75 22.33 -7.30
CA THR A 373 -1.48 22.93 -8.61
C THR A 373 -0.09 22.60 -9.16
N GLY A 374 0.65 21.68 -8.51
CA GLY A 374 2.02 21.27 -8.87
C GLY A 374 3.08 21.68 -7.85
N ASN A 375 2.67 22.04 -6.64
CA ASN A 375 3.59 22.45 -5.57
C ASN A 375 4.18 21.27 -4.79
N PHE A 376 3.39 20.20 -4.64
CA PHE A 376 3.80 19.05 -3.85
C PHE A 376 4.54 18.00 -4.67
N LYS A 377 5.51 17.35 -4.01
CA LYS A 377 6.21 16.15 -4.48
C LYS A 377 6.05 15.03 -3.44
N ILE A 378 6.21 13.79 -3.88
CA ILE A 378 6.31 12.65 -2.97
C ILE A 378 7.54 12.87 -2.06
N GLY A 379 7.37 12.66 -0.75
CA GLY A 379 8.39 12.94 0.25
C GLY A 379 8.30 14.32 0.91
N ASP A 380 7.46 15.22 0.39
CA ASP A 380 7.30 16.55 1.00
C ASP A 380 6.72 16.46 2.41
N THR A 381 7.31 17.22 3.30
CA THR A 381 6.90 17.34 4.70
C THR A 381 6.21 18.68 4.96
N LEU A 382 5.07 18.62 5.63
CA LEU A 382 4.33 19.77 6.11
C LEU A 382 4.30 19.80 7.63
N THR A 383 4.58 20.97 8.21
CA THR A 383 4.55 21.18 9.66
C THR A 383 3.92 22.55 10.00
N ASN A 384 3.66 22.81 11.27
CA ASN A 384 3.27 24.15 11.71
C ASN A 384 4.25 24.81 12.71
N GLY A 385 5.28 24.08 13.14
CA GLY A 385 6.30 24.60 14.09
C GLY A 385 7.68 24.04 13.87
N ARG A 386 7.80 22.74 13.66
CA ARG A 386 9.10 22.05 13.52
C ARG A 386 9.68 22.21 12.11
N LYS A 387 11.01 22.24 12.03
CA LYS A 387 11.74 22.05 10.77
C LYS A 387 12.23 20.60 10.73
N GLY A 388 12.15 19.96 9.60
CA GLY A 388 12.61 18.59 9.40
C GLY A 388 11.92 17.91 8.22
N VAL A 389 12.38 16.71 7.86
CA VAL A 389 11.88 15.92 6.74
C VAL A 389 11.62 14.50 7.20
N TYR A 390 10.43 13.98 6.87
CA TYR A 390 10.16 12.55 6.98
C TYR A 390 10.87 11.81 5.86
N ARG A 391 11.91 11.05 6.21
CA ARG A 391 12.73 10.30 5.26
C ARG A 391 12.25 8.85 5.09
N GLY A 392 12.85 8.14 4.13
CA GLY A 392 12.62 6.70 3.93
C GLY A 392 11.45 6.37 3.03
N ILE A 393 11.02 7.30 2.17
CA ILE A 393 10.13 6.98 1.05
C ILE A 393 11.01 6.52 -0.11
N PRO A 394 10.97 5.24 -0.50
CA PRO A 394 11.92 4.70 -1.45
C PRO A 394 11.68 5.21 -2.87
N ALA A 395 12.77 5.53 -3.56
CA ALA A 395 12.82 5.74 -5.00
C ALA A 395 13.98 4.90 -5.56
N PHE A 396 13.66 3.74 -6.11
CA PHE A 396 14.66 2.78 -6.59
C PHE A 396 15.14 3.10 -8.00
N SER A 397 16.36 2.66 -8.34
CA SER A 397 16.82 2.71 -9.72
C SER A 397 15.97 1.77 -10.59
N PRO A 398 15.47 2.25 -11.73
CA PRO A 398 14.70 1.42 -12.65
C PRO A 398 15.48 0.23 -13.19
N GLU A 399 14.75 -0.77 -13.68
CA GLU A 399 15.32 -1.99 -14.27
C GLU A 399 15.23 -2.00 -15.80
N ILE A 400 14.27 -1.28 -16.37
CA ILE A 400 14.00 -1.25 -17.81
C ILE A 400 13.96 0.20 -18.28
N PHE A 401 14.67 0.49 -19.36
CA PHE A 401 14.79 1.83 -19.92
C PHE A 401 14.33 1.86 -21.37
N ARG A 402 13.56 2.88 -21.73
CA ARG A 402 13.18 3.13 -23.12
C ARG A 402 13.30 4.61 -23.46
N GLU A 403 13.73 4.88 -24.69
CA GLU A 403 13.78 6.24 -25.24
C GLU A 403 12.37 6.73 -25.57
N VAL A 404 12.09 7.97 -25.22
CA VAL A 404 10.82 8.64 -25.54
C VAL A 404 10.90 9.21 -26.94
N ILE A 405 10.08 8.68 -27.84
CA ILE A 405 9.94 9.19 -29.21
C ILE A 405 8.59 9.88 -29.35
N ASN A 406 8.61 11.19 -29.58
CA ASN A 406 7.40 11.94 -29.85
C ASN A 406 6.88 11.63 -31.27
N LYS A 407 5.67 11.10 -31.40
CA LYS A 407 5.05 10.79 -32.70
C LYS A 407 4.33 11.97 -33.33
N ASP A 408 4.10 13.04 -32.57
CA ASP A 408 3.41 14.23 -33.04
C ASP A 408 4.13 15.48 -32.53
N ALA A 409 4.91 16.10 -33.41
CA ALA A 409 5.68 17.30 -33.10
C ALA A 409 4.78 18.47 -32.64
N MET A 410 3.51 18.52 -33.10
CA MET A 410 2.54 19.55 -32.69
C MET A 410 2.10 19.40 -31.24
N LYS A 411 2.28 18.22 -30.65
CA LYS A 411 1.88 17.86 -29.28
C LYS A 411 3.05 17.83 -28.28
N THR A 412 4.20 18.38 -28.64
CA THR A 412 5.40 18.36 -27.78
C THR A 412 5.14 18.92 -26.38
N LYS A 413 4.43 20.04 -26.25
CA LYS A 413 4.10 20.62 -24.94
C LYS A 413 3.17 19.73 -24.10
N GLN A 414 2.20 19.06 -24.75
CA GLN A 414 1.29 18.12 -24.08
C GLN A 414 2.06 16.88 -23.60
N LEU A 415 2.98 16.37 -24.45
CA LEU A 415 3.83 15.23 -24.09
C LEU A 415 4.74 15.57 -22.88
N GLU A 416 5.40 16.72 -22.91
CA GLU A 416 6.26 17.16 -21.79
C GLU A 416 5.46 17.33 -20.50
N LYS A 417 4.30 17.98 -20.59
CA LYS A 417 3.40 18.14 -19.44
C LYS A 417 2.96 16.78 -18.89
N GLY A 418 2.52 15.86 -19.76
CA GLY A 418 2.06 14.54 -19.37
C GLY A 418 3.17 13.72 -18.74
N LEU A 419 4.35 13.69 -19.36
CA LEU A 419 5.52 12.98 -18.78
C LEU A 419 5.86 13.53 -17.39
N ASN A 420 5.99 14.85 -17.24
CA ASN A 420 6.33 15.43 -15.95
C ASN A 420 5.30 15.11 -14.86
N GLN A 421 4.01 15.19 -15.19
CA GLN A 421 2.96 14.87 -14.22
C GLN A 421 2.95 13.39 -13.84
N LEU A 422 3.11 12.47 -14.80
CA LEU A 422 3.22 11.03 -14.51
C LEU A 422 4.46 10.69 -13.68
N MET A 423 5.58 11.39 -13.92
CA MET A 423 6.78 11.23 -13.09
C MET A 423 6.58 11.78 -11.68
N ASP A 424 5.85 12.88 -11.52
CA ASP A 424 5.51 13.42 -10.20
C ASP A 424 4.61 12.48 -9.38
N GLU A 425 3.75 11.70 -10.07
CA GLU A 425 2.99 10.62 -9.44
C GLU A 425 3.87 9.41 -9.06
N GLY A 426 5.11 9.37 -9.54
CA GLY A 426 6.03 8.27 -9.32
C GLY A 426 5.71 7.00 -10.11
N VAL A 427 4.98 7.13 -11.22
CA VAL A 427 4.68 5.98 -12.11
C VAL A 427 5.94 5.44 -12.76
N ALA A 428 6.91 6.32 -13.05
CA ALA A 428 8.21 5.99 -13.62
C ALA A 428 9.22 7.10 -13.30
N GLN A 429 10.44 6.96 -13.82
CA GLN A 429 11.48 7.97 -13.69
C GLN A 429 11.89 8.49 -15.07
N LEU A 430 12.13 9.81 -15.17
CA LEU A 430 12.56 10.47 -16.41
C LEU A 430 14.01 10.91 -16.29
N PHE A 431 14.79 10.58 -17.31
CA PHE A 431 16.19 10.93 -17.45
C PHE A 431 16.40 11.74 -18.73
N ASN A 432 16.91 12.96 -18.58
CA ASN A 432 17.21 13.84 -19.69
C ASN A 432 18.73 13.78 -19.93
N PHE A 433 19.15 13.23 -21.07
CA PHE A 433 20.57 13.15 -21.42
C PHE A 433 21.16 14.52 -21.68
N GLU A 434 22.36 14.77 -21.16
CA GLU A 434 23.11 16.01 -21.38
C GLU A 434 23.47 16.21 -22.85
N LEU A 435 23.72 15.13 -23.58
CA LEU A 435 24.07 15.15 -24.99
C LEU A 435 22.88 14.66 -25.85
N GLY A 436 22.49 15.47 -26.84
CA GLY A 436 21.53 15.06 -27.89
C GLY A 436 20.07 15.21 -27.56
N SER A 437 19.71 15.91 -26.48
CA SER A 437 18.30 16.17 -26.06
C SER A 437 17.41 14.92 -25.99
N ARG A 438 18.02 13.74 -25.81
CA ARG A 438 17.33 12.47 -25.66
C ARG A 438 16.72 12.35 -24.28
N LYS A 439 15.54 11.72 -24.20
CA LYS A 439 14.85 11.45 -22.95
C LYS A 439 14.64 9.95 -22.80
N ALA A 440 14.98 9.40 -21.64
CA ALA A 440 14.69 8.02 -21.29
C ALA A 440 13.66 7.98 -20.17
N VAL A 441 12.72 7.05 -20.28
CA VAL A 441 11.84 6.65 -19.18
C VAL A 441 12.35 5.33 -18.64
N GLY A 442 12.57 5.30 -17.33
CA GLY A 442 12.94 4.11 -16.58
C GLY A 442 11.78 3.62 -15.72
N VAL A 443 11.55 2.30 -15.73
CA VAL A 443 10.46 1.63 -15.02
C VAL A 443 10.97 0.35 -14.36
N VAL A 444 10.19 -0.19 -13.42
CA VAL A 444 10.47 -1.49 -12.79
C VAL A 444 9.99 -2.64 -13.69
N GLY A 445 8.85 -2.49 -14.35
CA GLY A 445 8.26 -3.54 -15.18
C GLY A 445 7.69 -3.04 -16.51
N GLN A 446 7.53 -3.97 -17.44
CA GLN A 446 7.10 -3.69 -18.82
C GLN A 446 5.71 -3.04 -18.91
N LEU A 447 4.80 -3.46 -18.03
CA LEU A 447 3.41 -3.01 -18.04
C LEU A 447 3.28 -1.51 -17.76
N GLN A 448 4.23 -0.93 -17.02
CA GLN A 448 4.25 0.51 -16.76
C GLN A 448 4.36 1.34 -18.04
N PHE A 449 5.12 0.88 -19.05
CA PHE A 449 5.17 1.58 -20.35
C PHE A 449 3.82 1.63 -21.05
N GLU A 450 3.05 0.55 -20.99
CA GLU A 450 1.71 0.49 -21.58
C GLU A 450 0.76 1.45 -20.86
N VAL A 451 0.83 1.48 -19.53
CA VAL A 451 0.06 2.41 -18.70
C VAL A 451 0.42 3.87 -19.02
N ILE A 452 1.71 4.20 -19.08
CA ILE A 452 2.19 5.54 -19.41
C ILE A 452 1.72 5.94 -20.81
N GLN A 453 1.88 5.06 -21.80
CA GLN A 453 1.47 5.32 -23.18
C GLN A 453 -0.05 5.54 -23.29
N TYR A 454 -0.83 4.71 -22.61
CA TYR A 454 -2.28 4.84 -22.53
C TYR A 454 -2.69 6.18 -21.92
N ARG A 455 -2.13 6.53 -20.77
CA ARG A 455 -2.44 7.77 -20.05
C ARG A 455 -2.02 9.02 -20.83
N LEU A 456 -0.82 9.02 -21.46
CA LEU A 456 -0.37 10.12 -22.31
C LEU A 456 -1.34 10.37 -23.47
N LYS A 457 -1.85 9.30 -24.08
CA LYS A 457 -2.81 9.41 -25.18
C LYS A 457 -4.18 9.91 -24.72
N HIS A 458 -4.74 9.31 -23.67
CA HIS A 458 -6.12 9.57 -23.28
C HIS A 458 -6.30 10.78 -22.35
N GLU A 459 -5.34 11.06 -21.48
CA GLU A 459 -5.41 12.19 -20.55
C GLU A 459 -4.78 13.47 -21.11
N TYR A 460 -3.72 13.35 -21.92
CA TYR A 460 -2.95 14.50 -22.42
C TYR A 460 -3.06 14.71 -23.94
N GLY A 461 -3.64 13.76 -24.66
CA GLY A 461 -3.79 13.79 -26.10
C GLY A 461 -2.44 13.71 -26.84
N ALA A 462 -1.41 13.16 -26.20
CA ALA A 462 -0.05 13.04 -26.75
C ALA A 462 0.23 11.59 -27.15
N SER A 463 0.77 11.39 -28.35
CA SER A 463 1.17 10.06 -28.85
C SER A 463 2.68 9.88 -28.71
N VAL A 464 3.09 8.80 -28.07
CA VAL A 464 4.49 8.46 -27.80
C VAL A 464 4.79 7.04 -28.25
N GLU A 465 6.02 6.79 -28.67
CA GLU A 465 6.61 5.47 -28.83
C GLU A 465 7.77 5.32 -27.86
N PHE A 466 7.90 4.16 -27.26
CA PHE A 466 8.99 3.82 -26.36
C PHE A 466 9.96 2.84 -27.05
N ALA A 467 11.10 3.37 -27.54
CA ALA A 467 12.13 2.57 -28.18
C ALA A 467 13.04 1.91 -27.12
N PRO A 468 13.37 0.61 -27.25
CA PRO A 468 14.26 -0.06 -26.32
C PRO A 468 15.63 0.62 -26.23
N MET A 469 16.18 0.72 -25.01
CA MET A 469 17.55 1.18 -24.76
C MET A 469 18.35 0.07 -24.09
N GLN A 470 19.60 -0.09 -24.50
CA GLN A 470 20.54 -1.01 -23.84
C GLN A 470 21.17 -0.31 -22.64
N LEU A 471 20.42 -0.22 -21.55
CA LEU A 471 20.86 0.31 -20.27
C LEU A 471 20.58 -0.72 -19.18
N TYR A 472 21.54 -0.86 -18.28
CA TYR A 472 21.48 -1.78 -17.16
C TYR A 472 20.98 -1.09 -15.89
N LYS A 473 21.52 0.12 -15.58
CA LYS A 473 21.26 0.79 -14.31
C LYS A 473 21.42 2.30 -14.42
N ALA A 474 20.57 3.03 -13.71
CA ALA A 474 20.75 4.45 -13.44
C ALA A 474 21.42 4.62 -12.08
N CYS A 475 22.52 5.36 -12.01
CA CYS A 475 23.27 5.60 -10.80
C CYS A 475 23.38 7.10 -10.57
N TRP A 476 22.82 7.61 -9.47
CA TRP A 476 23.05 9.00 -9.07
C TRP A 476 24.51 9.14 -8.65
N ILE A 477 25.15 10.21 -9.08
CA ILE A 477 26.58 10.42 -8.86
C ILE A 477 26.86 11.65 -8.02
N SER A 478 27.82 11.51 -7.11
CA SER A 478 28.34 12.59 -6.30
C SER A 478 29.85 12.49 -6.11
N SER A 479 30.49 13.58 -5.76
CA SER A 479 31.92 13.60 -5.36
C SER A 479 32.14 14.71 -4.34
N LYS A 480 33.09 14.48 -3.42
CA LYS A 480 33.58 15.50 -2.51
C LYS A 480 34.44 16.56 -3.23
N ASP A 481 35.02 16.19 -4.39
CA ASP A 481 35.82 17.08 -5.22
C ASP A 481 35.06 17.46 -6.50
N PRO A 482 34.59 18.71 -6.63
CA PRO A 482 33.88 19.19 -7.82
C PRO A 482 34.70 19.09 -9.11
N LYS A 483 36.05 19.17 -9.05
CA LYS A 483 36.89 19.03 -10.24
C LYS A 483 36.84 17.60 -10.76
N LYS A 484 36.96 16.62 -9.88
CA LYS A 484 36.87 15.20 -10.22
C LYS A 484 35.50 14.85 -10.80
N LEU A 485 34.42 15.41 -10.24
CA LEU A 485 33.07 15.25 -10.78
C LEU A 485 32.98 15.81 -12.21
N ASN A 486 33.51 17.00 -12.47
CA ASN A 486 33.50 17.59 -13.82
C ASN A 486 34.37 16.79 -14.81
N GLU A 487 35.55 16.29 -14.40
CA GLU A 487 36.37 15.39 -15.21
C GLU A 487 35.62 14.14 -15.59
N PHE A 488 34.88 13.52 -14.64
CA PHE A 488 34.07 12.37 -14.87
C PHE A 488 32.94 12.67 -15.89
N ILE A 489 32.18 13.75 -15.66
CA ILE A 489 31.08 14.17 -16.56
C ILE A 489 31.60 14.34 -17.97
N ASN A 490 32.72 15.04 -18.17
CA ASN A 490 33.32 15.26 -19.49
C ASN A 490 33.77 13.96 -20.14
N SER A 491 34.35 13.02 -19.36
CA SER A 491 34.84 11.74 -19.88
C SER A 491 33.70 10.77 -20.27
N LYS A 492 32.53 10.92 -19.65
CA LYS A 492 31.35 10.04 -19.80
C LYS A 492 30.12 10.77 -20.33
N GLN A 493 30.27 11.87 -21.03
CA GLN A 493 29.22 12.80 -21.43
C GLN A 493 28.00 12.12 -22.11
N ARG A 494 28.24 11.06 -22.92
CA ARG A 494 27.17 10.30 -23.61
C ARG A 494 26.27 9.51 -22.65
N HIS A 495 26.74 9.26 -21.42
CA HIS A 495 26.08 8.44 -20.42
C HIS A 495 25.66 9.28 -19.20
N ILE A 496 25.84 10.59 -19.27
CA ILE A 496 25.35 11.50 -18.24
C ILE A 496 23.96 11.98 -18.60
N ALA A 497 23.07 11.87 -17.63
CA ALA A 497 21.72 12.38 -17.69
C ALA A 497 21.39 13.17 -16.43
N ARG A 498 20.29 13.88 -16.45
CA ARG A 498 19.68 14.48 -15.26
C ARG A 498 18.32 13.86 -15.02
N ASP A 499 18.01 13.55 -13.76
CA ASP A 499 16.66 13.21 -13.39
C ASP A 499 15.73 14.45 -13.46
N LYS A 500 14.46 14.27 -13.14
CA LYS A 500 13.47 15.37 -13.17
C LYS A 500 13.79 16.51 -12.20
N ASP A 501 14.56 16.24 -11.14
CA ASP A 501 14.95 17.22 -10.12
C ASP A 501 16.32 17.86 -10.41
N GLY A 502 16.92 17.52 -11.56
CA GLY A 502 18.18 18.06 -12.04
C GLY A 502 19.41 17.39 -11.45
N LYS A 503 19.27 16.34 -10.66
CA LYS A 503 20.40 15.58 -10.11
C LYS A 503 21.12 14.82 -11.21
N LEU A 504 22.46 14.75 -11.10
CA LEU A 504 23.30 14.05 -12.05
C LEU A 504 23.15 12.54 -11.91
N VAL A 505 22.99 11.86 -13.06
CA VAL A 505 22.80 10.43 -13.16
C VAL A 505 23.74 9.87 -14.22
N PHE A 506 24.47 8.83 -13.87
CA PHE A 506 25.25 8.02 -14.79
C PHE A 506 24.42 6.82 -15.25
N MET A 507 24.25 6.67 -16.56
CA MET A 507 23.44 5.65 -17.20
C MET A 507 24.34 4.49 -17.66
N ALA A 508 24.44 3.45 -16.84
CA ALA A 508 25.33 2.31 -17.11
C ALA A 508 24.69 1.32 -18.09
N GLU A 509 25.48 0.87 -19.10
CA GLU A 509 25.03 -0.07 -20.13
C GLU A 509 25.07 -1.54 -19.67
N SER A 510 26.00 -1.89 -18.78
CA SER A 510 26.11 -3.24 -18.22
C SER A 510 26.72 -3.24 -16.81
N LYS A 511 26.50 -4.34 -16.09
CA LYS A 511 27.06 -4.52 -14.74
C LYS A 511 28.59 -4.50 -14.76
N ALA A 512 29.21 -5.20 -15.71
CA ALA A 512 30.65 -5.26 -15.84
C ALA A 512 31.26 -3.88 -16.15
N TRP A 513 30.60 -3.13 -17.04
CA TRP A 513 31.04 -1.79 -17.37
C TRP A 513 30.89 -0.81 -16.19
N LEU A 514 29.80 -0.90 -15.44
CA LEU A 514 29.63 -0.11 -14.24
C LEU A 514 30.75 -0.36 -13.24
N GLN A 515 31.08 -1.64 -12.98
CA GLN A 515 32.18 -2.00 -12.08
C GLN A 515 33.52 -1.42 -12.56
N MET A 516 33.83 -1.57 -13.84
CA MET A 516 35.05 -1.01 -14.41
C MET A 516 35.12 0.53 -14.27
N VAL A 517 33.97 1.20 -14.43
CA VAL A 517 33.91 2.66 -14.25
C VAL A 517 34.11 3.05 -12.79
N GLN A 518 33.52 2.32 -11.86
CA GLN A 518 33.72 2.54 -10.42
C GLN A 518 35.18 2.37 -10.01
N ASP A 519 35.85 1.34 -10.52
CA ASP A 519 37.27 1.08 -10.24
C ASP A 519 38.19 2.18 -10.81
N ASN A 520 37.85 2.72 -11.98
CA ASN A 520 38.65 3.79 -12.63
C ASN A 520 38.41 5.19 -12.06
N PHE A 521 37.30 5.40 -11.35
CA PHE A 521 36.90 6.69 -10.78
C PHE A 521 36.57 6.57 -9.29
N PRO A 522 37.55 6.24 -8.42
CA PRO A 522 37.30 6.00 -7.00
C PRO A 522 36.82 7.25 -6.24
N ASP A 523 37.02 8.44 -6.78
CA ASP A 523 36.54 9.70 -6.19
C ASP A 523 35.06 9.98 -6.47
N ILE A 524 34.42 9.19 -7.32
CA ILE A 524 33.01 9.29 -7.65
C ILE A 524 32.21 8.26 -6.87
N GLN A 525 31.20 8.72 -6.13
CA GLN A 525 30.25 7.87 -5.44
C GLN A 525 29.06 7.59 -6.35
N PHE A 526 28.68 6.31 -6.45
CA PHE A 526 27.55 5.84 -7.24
C PHE A 526 26.45 5.35 -6.30
N HIS A 527 25.29 6.00 -6.36
CA HIS A 527 24.13 5.70 -5.52
C HIS A 527 23.05 5.04 -6.36
N PHE A 528 22.39 4.01 -5.82
CA PHE A 528 21.34 3.27 -6.50
C PHE A 528 19.93 3.71 -6.10
N THR A 529 19.85 4.73 -5.26
CA THR A 529 18.61 5.40 -4.87
C THR A 529 18.80 6.90 -5.06
N SER A 530 17.71 7.64 -5.27
CA SER A 530 17.77 9.11 -5.42
C SER A 530 17.91 9.85 -4.09
N GLU A 531 17.79 9.16 -2.96
CA GLU A 531 18.03 9.68 -1.62
C GLU A 531 19.43 9.28 -1.15
N PHE A 532 20.35 10.24 -1.07
CA PHE A 532 21.71 10.07 -0.58
C PHE A 532 22.21 11.35 0.08
#